data_0a532f1831e55a6f99e70e49a56a97f2
#
_entry.id   0a532f1831e55a6f99e70e49a56a97f2
#
_cell.length_a   1.000
_cell.length_b   1.000
_cell.length_c   1.000
_cell.angle_alpha   90.00
_cell.angle_beta   90.00
_cell.angle_gamma   90.00
#
_symmetry.space_group_name_H-M   'P 1'
#
loop_
_entity.id
_entity.type
_entity.pdbx_description
1 polymer ?
#
loop_
_entity_poly.entity_id
_entity_poly.type
_entity_poly.pdbx_seq_one_letter_code
_entity_poly.pdbx_strand_id
1 'polypeptide(L)'
;MRMMAAPGRIVICLLRNDLRYHDNEVLLWAHRNADYIVPLYCFDPRHYVGTHYYNFPKTGPHRLKFLLESIKDLRNTLKKIGSNLLLRRGHPENVIEDLIKQIGPVSAVALQEEATKEELDVEKSLKQVCTRHGVKYHTIWGSTLYHREDLPFRHISGLPDIYTQFRKAVEAQCKVRPTLQMPEKLKPLPGGLEEGSVPTAEDFGEQDPLTDPRTAFPCSGGESQALQRLQHYFWDTNLVASYKDTRNGLIGMDYSTKFAPWLALGCISPRYIFEQIRKYEKEQTANQSTYWVIFELLWRDYFRFVALKYGRRIFFLRGLQDKEVPWKKDLKQFEAWKEGRTGVPFVDANMRELAMTGFMSNRGRQNVASFLTKDLGLDWRMGAEWFEYLLVDYDVCSNYGNWLYSAGIGNDPRENRKFNMIKQGLDYDGNGDYIRLWVPELQEIKGGDVHTPWALSNAALAHANVTLGDSYPFPIVMAPEWSRHVNQKPDSGAASSRRGRGPSHMPKQHKNRGIDFYFSRNKNV
;
A
#
# COMPACT_ATOMS: atom_id res chain seq x y z
N MET A 1 47.90 32.38 15.79
CA MET A 1 46.44 32.47 15.89
C MET A 1 45.87 31.71 14.69
N ARG A 2 45.54 30.40 14.82
CA ARG A 2 44.85 29.63 13.77
C ARG A 2 43.46 30.20 13.65
N MET A 3 43.12 30.82 12.53
CA MET A 3 41.72 31.12 12.20
C MET A 3 40.95 29.80 12.33
N MET A 4 40.06 29.69 13.33
CA MET A 4 39.08 28.62 13.36
C MET A 4 38.24 28.80 12.10
N ALA A 5 38.26 27.82 11.21
CA ALA A 5 37.35 27.78 10.09
C ALA A 5 35.92 27.91 10.62
N ALA A 6 35.11 28.73 9.99
CA ALA A 6 33.70 28.86 10.36
C ALA A 6 33.09 27.46 10.44
N PRO A 7 32.33 27.14 11.50
CA PRO A 7 31.72 25.83 11.61
C PRO A 7 30.84 25.56 10.38
N GLY A 8 31.09 24.44 9.70
CA GLY A 8 30.39 24.07 8.49
C GLY A 8 28.87 23.97 8.75
N ARG A 9 28.07 24.32 7.75
CA ARG A 9 26.59 24.25 7.83
C ARG A 9 26.14 22.80 7.92
N ILE A 10 25.34 22.47 8.91
CA ILE A 10 24.79 21.13 9.14
C ILE A 10 23.28 21.15 8.82
N VAL A 11 22.81 20.15 8.04
CA VAL A 11 21.39 19.90 7.79
C VAL A 11 21.02 18.52 8.29
N ILE A 12 19.99 18.43 9.13
CA ILE A 12 19.38 17.15 9.53
C ILE A 12 18.28 16.80 8.51
N CYS A 13 18.36 15.61 7.93
CA CYS A 13 17.36 15.08 7.00
C CYS A 13 16.54 14.00 7.71
N LEU A 14 15.36 14.33 8.21
CA LEU A 14 14.47 13.34 8.80
C LEU A 14 13.78 12.53 7.70
N LEU A 15 14.21 11.28 7.54
CA LEU A 15 13.61 10.33 6.62
C LEU A 15 12.48 9.57 7.32
N ARG A 16 11.37 9.34 6.62
CA ARG A 16 10.18 8.62 7.12
C ARG A 16 9.69 7.61 6.08
N ASN A 17 8.79 8.03 5.17
CA ASN A 17 8.28 7.23 4.06
C ASN A 17 8.96 7.65 2.73
N ASP A 18 10.25 7.88 2.78
CA ASP A 18 11.12 8.24 1.65
C ASP A 18 12.48 7.50 1.74
N LEU A 19 12.43 6.21 2.08
CA LEU A 19 13.59 5.36 2.37
C LEU A 19 14.31 4.91 1.08
N ARG A 20 14.78 5.90 0.30
CA ARG A 20 15.54 5.69 -0.94
C ARG A 20 16.60 6.77 -1.15
N TYR A 21 17.56 6.46 -1.98
CA TYR A 21 18.53 7.44 -2.46
C TYR A 21 18.11 8.07 -3.79
N HIS A 22 17.68 7.25 -4.79
CA HIS A 22 17.24 7.78 -6.07
C HIS A 22 16.03 8.71 -5.91
N ASP A 23 16.02 9.79 -6.70
CA ASP A 23 14.89 10.73 -6.74
C ASP A 23 14.44 11.23 -5.34
N ASN A 24 15.42 11.48 -4.43
CA ASN A 24 15.16 11.96 -3.08
C ASN A 24 15.49 13.45 -2.96
N GLU A 25 14.46 14.29 -2.97
CA GLU A 25 14.61 15.73 -2.96
C GLU A 25 15.10 16.28 -1.62
N VAL A 26 14.77 15.61 -0.50
CA VAL A 26 15.26 15.98 0.84
C VAL A 26 16.77 15.87 0.92
N LEU A 27 17.32 14.72 0.50
CA LEU A 27 18.77 14.49 0.48
C LEU A 27 19.48 15.40 -0.52
N LEU A 28 18.88 15.62 -1.70
CA LEU A 28 19.46 16.49 -2.72
C LEU A 28 19.48 17.96 -2.27
N TRP A 29 18.39 18.43 -1.68
CA TRP A 29 18.34 19.79 -1.14
C TRP A 29 19.37 20.00 -0.03
N ALA A 30 19.48 19.06 0.90
CA ALA A 30 20.47 19.11 1.96
C ALA A 30 21.90 19.11 1.41
N HIS A 31 22.21 18.24 0.43
CA HIS A 31 23.51 18.18 -0.22
C HIS A 31 23.93 19.53 -0.84
N ARG A 32 22.98 20.26 -1.43
CA ARG A 32 23.24 21.57 -2.06
C ARG A 32 23.37 22.71 -1.06
N ASN A 33 22.82 22.58 0.14
CA ASN A 33 22.71 23.67 1.12
C ASN A 33 23.56 23.48 2.39
N ALA A 34 24.29 22.38 2.51
CA ALA A 34 25.08 22.05 3.69
C ALA A 34 26.52 21.64 3.35
N ASP A 35 27.38 21.69 4.36
CA ASP A 35 28.73 21.15 4.33
C ASP A 35 28.75 19.73 4.93
N TYR A 36 27.86 19.47 5.90
CA TYR A 36 27.58 18.18 6.52
C TYR A 36 26.09 17.89 6.51
N ILE A 37 25.70 16.65 6.27
CA ILE A 37 24.30 16.22 6.36
C ILE A 37 24.16 15.09 7.37
N VAL A 38 23.02 15.06 8.05
CA VAL A 38 22.66 14.01 9.01
C VAL A 38 21.37 13.35 8.51
N PRO A 39 21.45 12.36 7.59
CA PRO A 39 20.30 11.51 7.30
C PRO A 39 19.92 10.76 8.58
N LEU A 40 18.69 10.94 9.03
CA LEU A 40 18.20 10.45 10.31
C LEU A 40 16.92 9.64 10.08
N TYR A 41 16.86 8.45 10.67
CA TYR A 41 15.62 7.71 10.84
C TYR A 41 15.31 7.55 12.34
N CYS A 42 14.09 7.88 12.73
CA CYS A 42 13.60 7.72 14.11
C CYS A 42 12.59 6.60 14.18
N PHE A 43 12.87 5.57 14.99
CA PHE A 43 11.86 4.59 15.39
C PHE A 43 10.93 5.24 16.42
N ASP A 44 9.86 5.84 15.94
CA ASP A 44 8.89 6.55 16.76
C ASP A 44 8.03 5.56 17.54
N PRO A 45 8.03 5.62 18.89
CA PRO A 45 7.25 4.69 19.73
C PRO A 45 5.75 4.70 19.41
N ARG A 46 5.21 5.79 18.88
CA ARG A 46 3.80 5.92 18.50
C ARG A 46 3.37 4.96 17.39
N HIS A 47 4.32 4.44 16.60
CA HIS A 47 4.05 3.44 15.57
C HIS A 47 3.94 1.99 16.11
N TYR A 48 4.26 1.78 17.40
CA TYR A 48 4.29 0.45 18.03
C TYR A 48 3.33 0.32 19.22
N VAL A 49 2.45 1.30 19.41
CA VAL A 49 1.35 1.25 20.40
C VAL A 49 0.05 0.80 19.75
N GLY A 50 -1.03 0.74 20.52
CA GLY A 50 -2.35 0.38 20.00
C GLY A 50 -2.94 1.40 19.03
N THR A 51 -3.79 0.89 18.10
CA THR A 51 -4.58 1.71 17.19
C THR A 51 -5.63 2.54 17.94
N HIS A 52 -6.15 3.59 17.28
CA HIS A 52 -6.93 4.63 17.98
C HIS A 52 -8.30 4.16 18.50
N TYR A 53 -9.05 3.37 17.72
CA TYR A 53 -10.44 3.01 18.06
C TYR A 53 -10.58 1.66 18.74
N TYR A 54 -9.75 0.68 18.36
CA TYR A 54 -9.89 -0.71 18.80
C TYR A 54 -8.67 -1.24 19.55
N ASN A 55 -7.63 -0.41 19.68
CA ASN A 55 -6.39 -0.74 20.39
C ASN A 55 -5.74 -2.05 19.91
N PHE A 56 -5.83 -2.33 18.60
CA PHE A 56 -5.06 -3.41 17.98
C PHE A 56 -3.58 -3.01 17.90
N PRO A 57 -2.63 -3.96 17.87
CA PRO A 57 -1.24 -3.62 17.56
C PRO A 57 -1.15 -2.82 16.26
N LYS A 58 -0.25 -1.84 16.20
CA LYS A 58 -0.20 -0.91 15.05
C LYS A 58 0.73 -1.37 13.93
N THR A 59 1.87 -1.97 14.28
CA THR A 59 2.86 -2.48 13.32
C THR A 59 3.09 -3.96 13.57
N GLY A 60 2.69 -4.81 12.63
CA GLY A 60 2.87 -6.25 12.72
C GLY A 60 4.26 -6.72 12.24
N PRO A 61 4.60 -8.00 12.50
CA PRO A 61 5.95 -8.53 12.29
C PRO A 61 6.41 -8.46 10.83
N HIS A 62 5.56 -8.73 9.85
CA HIS A 62 5.91 -8.65 8.43
C HIS A 62 6.29 -7.24 7.99
N ARG A 63 5.52 -6.23 8.41
CA ARG A 63 5.82 -4.83 8.09
C ARG A 63 7.06 -4.33 8.84
N LEU A 64 7.25 -4.73 10.09
CA LEU A 64 8.45 -4.40 10.86
C LEU A 64 9.69 -4.97 10.19
N LYS A 65 9.70 -6.26 9.84
CA LYS A 65 10.80 -6.90 9.11
C LYS A 65 11.13 -6.14 7.81
N PHE A 66 10.13 -5.86 7.00
CA PHE A 66 10.29 -5.14 5.75
C PHE A 66 10.85 -3.72 5.94
N LEU A 67 10.46 -3.03 7.01
CA LEU A 67 11.01 -1.73 7.40
C LEU A 67 12.48 -1.85 7.80
N LEU A 68 12.84 -2.80 8.66
CA LEU A 68 14.23 -3.01 9.12
C LEU A 68 15.17 -3.35 7.95
N GLU A 69 14.71 -4.18 7.02
CA GLU A 69 15.43 -4.50 5.77
C GLU A 69 15.62 -3.23 4.92
N SER A 70 14.58 -2.39 4.79
CA SER A 70 14.64 -1.13 4.02
C SER A 70 15.62 -0.12 4.62
N ILE A 71 15.65 0.00 5.94
CA ILE A 71 16.58 0.86 6.66
C ILE A 71 18.03 0.36 6.49
N LYS A 72 18.25 -0.96 6.59
CA LYS A 72 19.57 -1.58 6.39
C LYS A 72 20.08 -1.35 4.97
N ASP A 73 19.22 -1.52 3.96
CA ASP A 73 19.57 -1.29 2.56
C ASP A 73 19.94 0.17 2.29
N LEU A 74 19.12 1.12 2.72
CA LEU A 74 19.40 2.55 2.58
C LEU A 74 20.69 2.94 3.30
N ARG A 75 20.91 2.45 4.52
CA ARG A 75 22.14 2.71 5.27
C ARG A 75 23.38 2.23 4.50
N ASN A 76 23.32 1.03 3.93
CA ASN A 76 24.41 0.47 3.11
C ASN A 76 24.64 1.32 1.85
N THR A 77 23.59 1.79 1.20
CA THR A 77 23.68 2.70 0.05
C THR A 77 24.35 4.00 0.43
N LEU A 78 23.92 4.65 1.52
CA LEU A 78 24.51 5.91 1.98
C LEU A 78 25.99 5.76 2.38
N LYS A 79 26.38 4.65 3.00
CA LYS A 79 27.79 4.37 3.32
C LYS A 79 28.66 4.27 2.07
N LYS A 80 28.20 3.61 1.02
CA LYS A 80 28.93 3.48 -0.25
C LYS A 80 29.20 4.82 -0.93
N ILE A 81 28.36 5.82 -0.73
CA ILE A 81 28.47 7.15 -1.35
C ILE A 81 29.06 8.21 -0.41
N GLY A 82 29.68 7.79 0.70
CA GLY A 82 30.45 8.66 1.60
C GLY A 82 29.64 9.37 2.69
N SER A 83 28.40 8.92 2.97
CA SER A 83 27.57 9.39 4.07
C SER A 83 27.16 8.24 5.00
N ASN A 84 26.10 8.39 5.78
CA ASN A 84 25.51 7.30 6.58
C ASN A 84 24.08 7.64 6.99
N LEU A 85 23.34 6.65 7.51
CA LEU A 85 22.03 6.82 8.14
C LEU A 85 22.16 6.73 9.65
N LEU A 86 21.86 7.81 10.33
CA LEU A 86 21.80 7.87 11.79
C LEU A 86 20.49 7.24 12.25
N LEU A 87 20.56 6.32 13.22
CA LEU A 87 19.38 5.64 13.75
C LEU A 87 19.14 6.04 15.21
N ARG A 88 17.92 6.42 15.53
CA ARG A 88 17.49 6.75 16.89
C ARG A 88 16.14 6.12 17.21
N ARG A 89 15.92 5.82 18.49
CA ARG A 89 14.62 5.42 19.02
C ARG A 89 14.07 6.53 19.88
N GLY A 90 12.86 6.98 19.62
CA GLY A 90 12.21 8.05 20.35
C GLY A 90 11.32 8.93 19.48
N HIS A 91 10.65 9.89 20.12
CA HIS A 91 9.85 10.88 19.40
C HIS A 91 10.77 11.75 18.53
N PRO A 92 10.54 11.87 17.21
CA PRO A 92 11.40 12.62 16.31
C PRO A 92 11.68 14.06 16.77
N GLU A 93 10.69 14.74 17.33
CA GLU A 93 10.84 16.08 17.86
C GLU A 93 11.86 16.17 19.00
N ASN A 94 11.87 15.20 19.93
CA ASN A 94 12.83 15.16 21.04
C ASN A 94 14.23 14.78 20.53
N VAL A 95 14.30 13.75 19.68
CA VAL A 95 15.56 13.30 19.08
C VAL A 95 16.25 14.42 18.30
N ILE A 96 15.51 15.21 17.52
CA ILE A 96 16.05 16.32 16.74
C ILE A 96 16.48 17.45 17.68
N GLU A 97 15.72 17.75 18.73
CA GLU A 97 16.10 18.75 19.73
C GLU A 97 17.43 18.38 20.42
N ASP A 98 17.60 17.11 20.80
CA ASP A 98 18.85 16.62 21.42
C ASP A 98 20.02 16.66 20.43
N LEU A 99 19.81 16.30 19.17
CA LEU A 99 20.85 16.41 18.14
C LEU A 99 21.25 17.87 17.91
N ILE A 100 20.32 18.82 17.86
CA ILE A 100 20.62 20.26 17.72
C ILE A 100 21.53 20.72 18.88
N LYS A 101 21.27 20.28 20.11
CA LYS A 101 22.10 20.61 21.28
C LYS A 101 23.48 19.95 21.23
N GLN A 102 23.57 18.73 20.66
CA GLN A 102 24.80 17.91 20.63
C GLN A 102 25.80 18.35 19.56
N ILE A 103 25.33 18.60 18.31
CA ILE A 103 26.22 18.71 17.14
C ILE A 103 26.61 20.15 16.78
N GLY A 104 26.11 21.15 17.51
CA GLY A 104 26.41 22.55 17.25
C GLY A 104 25.44 23.19 16.22
N PRO A 105 25.85 24.23 15.48
CA PRO A 105 24.92 25.06 14.74
C PRO A 105 24.29 24.31 13.56
N VAL A 106 23.13 23.69 13.80
CA VAL A 106 22.27 23.13 12.77
C VAL A 106 21.60 24.27 11.99
N SER A 107 21.80 24.31 10.67
CA SER A 107 21.22 25.35 9.81
C SER A 107 19.77 25.07 9.43
N ALA A 108 19.42 23.79 9.25
CA ALA A 108 18.07 23.39 8.89
C ALA A 108 17.75 21.94 9.30
N VAL A 109 16.45 21.68 9.47
CA VAL A 109 15.84 20.35 9.47
C VAL A 109 15.01 20.24 8.20
N ALA A 110 15.31 19.25 7.36
CA ALA A 110 14.61 18.98 6.10
C ALA A 110 13.88 17.65 6.18
N LEU A 111 12.66 17.57 5.66
CA LEU A 111 11.85 16.35 5.63
C LEU A 111 10.81 16.36 4.50
N GLN A 112 10.33 15.18 4.13
CA GLN A 112 9.20 15.04 3.22
C GLN A 112 7.90 15.33 3.98
N GLU A 113 6.99 16.11 3.37
CA GLU A 113 5.66 16.40 3.94
C GLU A 113 4.75 15.18 3.89
N GLU A 114 3.91 15.06 4.90
CA GLU A 114 2.86 14.05 4.99
C GLU A 114 1.45 14.66 4.91
N ALA A 115 0.42 13.81 4.93
CA ALA A 115 -0.94 14.24 4.63
C ALA A 115 -1.95 13.99 5.77
N THR A 116 -1.60 13.17 6.78
CA THR A 116 -2.57 12.71 7.78
C THR A 116 -2.25 13.17 9.18
N LYS A 117 -3.23 13.04 10.07
CA LYS A 117 -3.27 13.71 11.37
C LYS A 117 -2.06 13.43 12.25
N GLU A 118 -1.64 12.17 12.37
CA GLU A 118 -0.56 11.79 13.28
C GLU A 118 0.77 12.35 12.78
N GLU A 119 1.06 12.22 11.49
CA GLU A 119 2.26 12.74 10.87
C GLU A 119 2.31 14.27 10.88
N LEU A 120 1.17 14.94 10.67
CA LEU A 120 1.07 16.39 10.75
C LEU A 120 1.25 16.92 12.17
N ASP A 121 0.86 16.16 13.20
CA ASP A 121 1.14 16.52 14.58
C ASP A 121 2.65 16.44 14.90
N VAL A 122 3.33 15.42 14.38
CA VAL A 122 4.80 15.33 14.46
C VAL A 122 5.45 16.53 13.77
N GLU A 123 5.02 16.87 12.55
CA GLU A 123 5.54 18.01 11.79
C GLU A 123 5.32 19.33 12.53
N LYS A 124 4.16 19.51 13.15
CA LYS A 124 3.87 20.68 13.98
C LYS A 124 4.83 20.78 15.16
N SER A 125 5.09 19.67 15.86
CA SER A 125 6.02 19.62 17.00
C SER A 125 7.46 19.90 16.56
N LEU A 126 7.90 19.31 15.43
CA LEU A 126 9.21 19.58 14.82
C LEU A 126 9.40 21.05 14.45
N LYS A 127 8.37 21.67 13.84
CA LYS A 127 8.40 23.09 13.50
C LYS A 127 8.57 23.97 14.74
N GLN A 128 7.91 23.60 15.87
CA GLN A 128 8.08 24.31 17.15
C GLN A 128 9.50 24.18 17.71
N VAL A 129 10.09 22.98 17.65
CA VAL A 129 11.49 22.75 18.03
C VAL A 129 12.43 23.61 17.19
N CYS A 130 12.30 23.56 15.86
CA CYS A 130 13.13 24.36 14.96
C CYS A 130 13.02 25.86 15.25
N THR A 131 11.80 26.37 15.47
CA THR A 131 11.57 27.78 15.80
C THR A 131 12.27 28.17 17.10
N ARG A 132 12.18 27.33 18.15
CA ARG A 132 12.78 27.54 19.46
C ARG A 132 14.31 27.68 19.42
N HIS A 133 14.93 26.92 18.52
CA HIS A 133 16.40 26.88 18.36
C HIS A 133 16.91 27.75 17.21
N GLY A 134 16.06 28.53 16.52
CA GLY A 134 16.45 29.35 15.38
C GLY A 134 16.90 28.54 14.16
N VAL A 135 16.49 27.29 14.05
CA VAL A 135 16.80 26.37 12.95
C VAL A 135 15.75 26.49 11.85
N LYS A 136 16.17 26.52 10.57
CA LYS A 136 15.24 26.53 9.44
C LYS A 136 14.47 25.21 9.37
N TYR A 137 13.14 25.27 9.34
CA TYR A 137 12.28 24.14 9.04
C TYR A 137 11.98 24.13 7.54
N HIS A 138 12.36 23.05 6.84
CA HIS A 138 12.21 22.94 5.38
C HIS A 138 11.47 21.66 5.02
N THR A 139 10.33 21.78 4.36
CA THR A 139 9.49 20.67 3.96
C THR A 139 9.39 20.55 2.44
N ILE A 140 9.26 19.34 1.95
CA ILE A 140 9.25 19.00 0.54
C ILE A 140 8.13 18.00 0.26
N TRP A 141 7.32 18.25 -0.76
CA TRP A 141 6.33 17.31 -1.24
C TRP A 141 6.94 16.36 -2.28
N GLY A 142 7.15 15.08 -1.94
CA GLY A 142 7.86 14.15 -2.81
C GLY A 142 7.23 12.76 -2.95
N SER A 143 6.05 12.55 -2.36
CA SER A 143 5.47 11.21 -2.23
C SER A 143 4.52 10.78 -3.36
N THR A 144 4.09 11.71 -4.23
CA THR A 144 3.10 11.49 -5.28
C THR A 144 3.70 11.53 -6.68
N LEU A 145 3.00 10.92 -7.65
CA LEU A 145 3.35 10.99 -9.06
C LEU A 145 3.22 12.42 -9.58
N TYR A 146 2.07 13.06 -9.34
CA TYR A 146 1.86 14.47 -9.63
C TYR A 146 2.16 15.32 -8.39
N HIS A 147 2.91 16.39 -8.58
CA HIS A 147 3.22 17.31 -7.49
C HIS A 147 1.99 18.14 -7.13
N ARG A 148 1.75 18.35 -5.83
CA ARG A 148 0.54 19.06 -5.35
C ARG A 148 0.40 20.49 -5.89
N GLU A 149 1.53 21.19 -6.12
CA GLU A 149 1.53 22.57 -6.66
C GLU A 149 1.19 22.63 -8.15
N ASP A 150 1.33 21.52 -8.86
CA ASP A 150 1.05 21.42 -10.29
C ASP A 150 -0.40 20.98 -10.57
N LEU A 151 -1.19 20.74 -9.50
CA LEU A 151 -2.58 20.32 -9.65
C LEU A 151 -3.42 21.44 -10.27
N PRO A 152 -4.37 21.11 -11.18
CA PRO A 152 -5.17 22.10 -11.89
C PRO A 152 -6.35 22.62 -11.04
N PHE A 153 -6.16 22.64 -9.72
CA PHE A 153 -7.16 23.09 -8.74
C PHE A 153 -6.57 24.24 -7.94
N ARG A 154 -7.26 25.37 -7.91
CA ARG A 154 -6.78 26.58 -7.21
C ARG A 154 -6.41 26.30 -5.74
N HIS A 155 -7.18 25.43 -5.09
CA HIS A 155 -6.96 25.00 -3.71
C HIS A 155 -7.28 23.49 -3.60
N ILE A 156 -6.71 22.80 -2.61
CA ILE A 156 -6.96 21.38 -2.39
C ILE A 156 -8.45 21.08 -2.11
N SER A 157 -9.19 22.04 -1.57
CA SER A 157 -10.64 21.94 -1.37
C SER A 157 -11.43 21.81 -2.68
N GLY A 158 -10.87 22.25 -3.80
CA GLY A 158 -11.44 22.09 -5.16
C GLY A 158 -11.14 20.75 -5.81
N LEU A 159 -10.42 19.84 -5.13
CA LEU A 159 -10.17 18.49 -5.63
C LEU A 159 -11.51 17.77 -5.88
N PRO A 160 -11.73 17.16 -7.07
CA PRO A 160 -12.94 16.39 -7.35
C PRO A 160 -13.10 15.20 -6.39
N ASP A 161 -14.34 14.95 -5.96
CA ASP A 161 -14.67 13.81 -5.10
C ASP A 161 -14.80 12.48 -5.85
N ILE A 162 -14.79 12.53 -7.18
CA ILE A 162 -14.84 11.35 -8.03
C ILE A 162 -13.48 11.17 -8.71
N TYR A 163 -12.85 10.02 -8.50
CA TYR A 163 -11.55 9.69 -9.08
C TYR A 163 -11.44 9.95 -10.59
N THR A 164 -12.47 9.58 -11.36
CA THR A 164 -12.44 9.76 -12.83
C THR A 164 -12.33 11.23 -13.23
N GLN A 165 -12.95 12.14 -12.45
CA GLN A 165 -12.87 13.58 -12.70
C GLN A 165 -11.46 14.11 -12.37
N PHE A 166 -10.92 13.71 -11.21
CA PHE A 166 -9.54 14.02 -10.81
C PHE A 166 -8.55 13.55 -11.88
N ARG A 167 -8.58 12.25 -12.23
CA ARG A 167 -7.67 11.65 -13.21
C ARG A 167 -7.69 12.41 -14.55
N LYS A 168 -8.88 12.65 -15.11
CA LYS A 168 -9.02 13.36 -16.39
C LYS A 168 -8.45 14.78 -16.32
N ALA A 169 -8.63 15.47 -15.21
CA ALA A 169 -8.14 16.83 -15.04
C ALA A 169 -6.60 16.85 -15.00
N VAL A 170 -5.98 15.98 -14.19
CA VAL A 170 -4.51 15.97 -14.06
C VAL A 170 -3.82 15.45 -15.32
N GLU A 171 -4.36 14.41 -15.97
CA GLU A 171 -3.81 13.90 -17.24
C GLU A 171 -3.88 14.93 -18.39
N ALA A 172 -4.90 15.79 -18.39
CA ALA A 172 -5.07 16.80 -19.43
C ALA A 172 -4.24 18.06 -19.21
N GLN A 173 -3.98 18.46 -17.95
CA GLN A 173 -3.48 19.78 -17.61
C GLN A 173 -2.13 19.78 -16.89
N CYS A 174 -1.69 18.66 -16.33
CA CYS A 174 -0.47 18.57 -15.57
C CYS A 174 0.59 17.71 -16.27
N LYS A 175 1.85 17.92 -15.88
CA LYS A 175 2.97 17.07 -16.28
C LYS A 175 3.59 16.43 -15.04
N VAL A 176 4.02 15.19 -15.16
CA VAL A 176 4.84 14.55 -14.14
C VAL A 176 6.21 15.24 -14.16
N ARG A 177 6.67 15.72 -12.99
CA ARG A 177 8.02 16.32 -12.87
C ARG A 177 9.07 15.22 -13.12
N PRO A 178 10.18 15.50 -13.82
CA PRO A 178 11.24 14.55 -14.05
C PRO A 178 11.86 14.09 -12.72
N THR A 179 12.45 12.90 -12.72
CA THR A 179 13.24 12.43 -11.58
C THR A 179 14.48 13.29 -11.38
N LEU A 180 14.94 13.36 -10.15
CA LEU A 180 16.12 14.15 -9.78
C LEU A 180 17.39 13.34 -9.99
N GLN A 181 18.40 13.98 -10.59
CA GLN A 181 19.73 13.40 -10.66
C GLN A 181 20.44 13.58 -9.31
N MET A 182 20.72 12.48 -8.66
CA MET A 182 21.43 12.46 -7.38
C MET A 182 22.95 12.54 -7.58
N PRO A 183 23.71 13.16 -6.64
CA PRO A 183 25.16 13.25 -6.74
C PRO A 183 25.81 11.87 -6.53
N GLU A 184 26.96 11.62 -7.16
CA GLU A 184 27.72 10.37 -6.97
C GLU A 184 28.22 10.18 -5.53
N LYS A 185 28.52 11.28 -4.85
CA LYS A 185 28.93 11.32 -3.44
C LYS A 185 28.04 12.26 -2.65
N LEU A 186 27.56 11.80 -1.53
CA LEU A 186 26.77 12.61 -0.62
C LEU A 186 27.70 13.29 0.42
N LYS A 187 27.30 14.45 0.94
CA LYS A 187 28.02 15.12 2.04
C LYS A 187 28.11 14.18 3.24
N PRO A 188 29.28 14.17 3.94
CA PRO A 188 29.47 13.29 5.10
C PRO A 188 28.67 13.75 6.32
N LEU A 189 28.60 12.85 7.33
CA LEU A 189 28.14 13.22 8.65
C LEU A 189 29.20 14.11 9.34
N PRO A 190 28.78 15.00 10.27
CA PRO A 190 29.70 15.62 11.22
C PRO A 190 30.38 14.55 12.08
N GLY A 191 31.65 14.75 12.42
CA GLY A 191 32.39 13.80 13.25
C GLY A 191 31.85 13.68 14.66
N GLY A 192 32.07 12.53 15.30
CA GLY A 192 31.73 12.30 16.72
C GLY A 192 30.27 11.91 17.00
N LEU A 193 29.47 11.64 15.96
CA LEU A 193 28.12 11.13 16.12
C LEU A 193 28.11 9.59 16.20
N GLU A 194 27.45 9.06 17.23
CA GLU A 194 27.10 7.64 17.25
C GLU A 194 26.08 7.34 16.15
N GLU A 195 26.37 6.35 15.32
CA GLU A 195 25.52 5.98 14.18
C GLU A 195 24.22 5.28 14.61
N GLY A 196 24.19 4.64 15.77
CA GLY A 196 23.13 3.74 16.23
C GLY A 196 23.15 2.39 15.48
N SER A 197 22.63 1.34 16.09
CA SER A 197 22.45 0.01 15.48
C SER A 197 21.08 -0.11 14.83
N VAL A 198 20.96 -0.98 13.82
CA VAL A 198 19.65 -1.42 13.33
C VAL A 198 19.07 -2.33 14.40
N PRO A 199 17.89 -2.02 14.94
CA PRO A 199 17.27 -2.86 15.96
C PRO A 199 16.80 -4.21 15.36
N THR A 200 16.49 -5.16 16.24
CA THR A 200 15.86 -6.43 15.89
C THR A 200 14.34 -6.36 16.07
N ALA A 201 13.60 -7.38 15.66
CA ALA A 201 12.16 -7.45 15.90
C ALA A 201 11.82 -7.51 17.40
N GLU A 202 12.65 -8.21 18.17
CA GLU A 202 12.50 -8.38 19.62
C GLU A 202 12.59 -7.04 20.37
N ASP A 203 13.37 -6.09 19.88
CA ASP A 203 13.44 -4.72 20.43
C ASP A 203 12.09 -3.98 20.41
N PHE A 204 11.15 -4.47 19.60
CA PHE A 204 9.78 -3.94 19.47
C PHE A 204 8.72 -4.88 20.06
N GLY A 205 9.14 -5.98 20.68
CA GLY A 205 8.24 -7.00 21.23
C GLY A 205 7.64 -7.95 20.19
N GLU A 206 8.19 -7.99 18.99
CA GLU A 206 7.77 -8.85 17.90
C GLU A 206 8.80 -9.96 17.65
N GLN A 207 8.41 -11.02 16.95
CA GLN A 207 9.31 -12.05 16.46
C GLN A 207 9.46 -11.92 14.94
N ASP A 208 10.64 -12.28 14.43
CA ASP A 208 10.83 -12.37 12.99
C ASP A 208 9.85 -13.38 12.38
N PRO A 209 8.99 -12.97 11.46
CA PRO A 209 8.01 -13.87 10.88
C PRO A 209 8.70 -14.91 10.01
N LEU A 210 8.23 -16.14 10.11
CA LEU A 210 8.64 -17.19 9.18
C LEU A 210 8.15 -16.86 7.77
N THR A 211 9.00 -17.10 6.79
CA THR A 211 8.61 -16.95 5.39
C THR A 211 7.74 -18.13 4.97
N ASP A 212 6.48 -17.90 4.69
CA ASP A 212 5.58 -18.92 4.16
C ASP A 212 5.84 -19.09 2.64
N PRO A 213 6.18 -20.30 2.15
CA PRO A 213 6.50 -20.53 0.74
C PRO A 213 5.30 -20.31 -0.20
N ARG A 214 4.07 -20.29 0.33
CA ARG A 214 2.85 -20.00 -0.44
C ARG A 214 2.63 -18.53 -0.73
N THR A 215 3.44 -17.65 -0.11
CA THR A 215 3.25 -16.20 -0.25
C THR A 215 3.28 -15.73 -1.70
N ALA A 216 2.36 -14.85 -2.06
CA ALA A 216 2.40 -14.13 -3.34
C ALA A 216 3.35 -12.91 -3.31
N PHE A 217 4.04 -12.66 -2.19
CA PHE A 217 5.01 -11.57 -2.03
C PHE A 217 6.28 -12.06 -1.31
N PRO A 218 7.13 -12.86 -1.95
CA PRO A 218 8.37 -13.36 -1.36
C PRO A 218 9.53 -12.35 -1.48
N CYS A 219 9.28 -11.06 -1.18
CA CYS A 219 10.26 -9.99 -1.38
C CYS A 219 10.69 -9.37 -0.06
N SER A 220 11.92 -8.87 -0.05
CA SER A 220 12.49 -8.11 1.05
C SER A 220 12.33 -6.60 0.86
N GLY A 221 12.48 -5.84 1.95
CA GLY A 221 12.49 -4.38 1.92
C GLY A 221 13.73 -3.79 1.27
N GLY A 222 13.65 -2.50 0.94
CA GLY A 222 14.76 -1.70 0.45
C GLY A 222 14.66 -1.27 -1.01
N GLU A 223 15.36 -0.18 -1.31
CA GLU A 223 15.46 0.41 -2.64
C GLU A 223 16.02 -0.56 -3.67
N SER A 224 17.09 -1.29 -3.30
CA SER A 224 17.76 -2.26 -4.19
C SER A 224 16.79 -3.35 -4.65
N GLN A 225 15.96 -3.87 -3.76
CA GLN A 225 14.97 -4.89 -4.07
C GLN A 225 13.82 -4.33 -4.93
N ALA A 226 13.39 -3.10 -4.65
CA ALA A 226 12.36 -2.42 -5.44
C ALA A 226 12.80 -2.20 -6.90
N LEU A 227 14.05 -1.75 -7.09
CA LEU A 227 14.63 -1.54 -8.42
C LEU A 227 14.84 -2.87 -9.16
N GLN A 228 15.29 -3.91 -8.46
CA GLN A 228 15.41 -5.26 -9.03
C GLN A 228 14.04 -5.80 -9.46
N ARG A 229 12.98 -5.60 -8.63
CA ARG A 229 11.62 -5.98 -9.00
C ARG A 229 11.12 -5.23 -10.23
N LEU A 230 11.40 -3.94 -10.34
CA LEU A 230 11.04 -3.15 -11.51
C LEU A 230 11.76 -3.67 -12.76
N GLN A 231 13.08 -3.92 -12.65
CA GLN A 231 13.88 -4.49 -13.73
C GLN A 231 13.28 -5.82 -14.20
N HIS A 232 13.02 -6.76 -13.28
CA HIS A 232 12.41 -8.04 -13.59
C HIS A 232 11.06 -7.90 -14.29
N TYR A 233 10.14 -7.10 -13.72
CA TYR A 233 8.76 -7.03 -14.20
C TYR A 233 8.61 -6.29 -15.53
N PHE A 234 9.48 -5.29 -15.80
CA PHE A 234 9.42 -4.47 -17.01
C PHE A 234 10.32 -5.02 -18.11
N TRP A 235 11.59 -5.30 -17.77
CA TRP A 235 12.63 -5.51 -18.77
C TRP A 235 13.02 -6.97 -18.99
N ASP A 236 13.11 -7.77 -17.93
CA ASP A 236 13.56 -9.16 -18.06
C ASP A 236 12.43 -10.07 -18.54
N THR A 237 11.18 -9.81 -18.13
CA THR A 237 10.03 -10.70 -18.38
C THR A 237 8.92 -10.07 -19.21
N ASN A 238 8.95 -8.75 -19.45
CA ASN A 238 7.91 -8.00 -20.19
C ASN A 238 6.48 -8.15 -19.60
N LEU A 239 6.34 -8.51 -18.34
CA LEU A 239 5.04 -8.75 -17.68
C LEU A 239 4.17 -7.48 -17.61
N VAL A 240 4.79 -6.30 -17.62
CA VAL A 240 4.07 -5.02 -17.65
C VAL A 240 3.14 -4.90 -18.87
N ALA A 241 3.47 -5.55 -19.99
CA ALA A 241 2.65 -5.54 -21.21
C ALA A 241 1.31 -6.28 -21.07
N SER A 242 1.15 -7.12 -20.04
CA SER A 242 -0.08 -7.89 -19.75
C SER A 242 -0.69 -7.52 -18.38
N TYR A 243 -0.16 -6.51 -17.68
CA TYR A 243 -0.54 -6.17 -16.32
C TYR A 243 -2.05 -6.00 -16.10
N LYS A 244 -2.75 -5.34 -17.03
CA LYS A 244 -4.20 -5.11 -16.91
C LYS A 244 -4.99 -6.42 -16.83
N ASP A 245 -4.55 -7.43 -17.56
CA ASP A 245 -5.24 -8.71 -17.65
C ASP A 245 -4.89 -9.64 -16.49
N THR A 246 -3.65 -9.56 -15.98
CA THR A 246 -3.11 -10.45 -14.96
C THR A 246 -3.31 -9.92 -13.52
N ARG A 247 -3.46 -8.61 -13.31
CA ARG A 247 -3.43 -7.96 -11.99
C ARG A 247 -4.45 -8.44 -10.95
N ASN A 248 -5.46 -9.16 -11.37
CA ASN A 248 -6.47 -9.75 -10.49
C ASN A 248 -6.13 -11.20 -10.08
N GLY A 249 -4.94 -11.69 -10.41
CA GLY A 249 -4.46 -12.99 -9.95
C GLY A 249 -4.37 -13.09 -8.43
N LEU A 250 -4.32 -14.32 -7.94
CA LEU A 250 -4.29 -14.64 -6.50
C LEU A 250 -3.04 -15.41 -6.12
N ILE A 251 -2.52 -16.26 -7.00
CA ILE A 251 -1.39 -17.17 -6.73
C ILE A 251 -0.14 -16.71 -7.49
N GLY A 252 1.00 -16.76 -6.82
CA GLY A 252 2.31 -16.41 -7.38
C GLY A 252 2.63 -14.93 -7.32
N MET A 253 3.87 -14.61 -7.68
CA MET A 253 4.41 -13.26 -7.56
C MET A 253 4.08 -12.37 -8.77
N ASP A 254 4.03 -12.94 -9.97
CA ASP A 254 4.16 -12.21 -11.23
C ASP A 254 2.83 -11.74 -11.85
N TYR A 255 1.70 -12.01 -11.24
CA TYR A 255 0.42 -11.53 -11.72
C TYR A 255 0.25 -9.99 -11.60
N SER A 256 1.08 -9.32 -10.79
CA SER A 256 1.06 -7.86 -10.65
C SER A 256 2.45 -7.29 -10.36
N THR A 257 2.60 -5.96 -10.42
CA THR A 257 3.86 -5.25 -10.16
C THR A 257 4.41 -5.48 -8.75
N LYS A 258 3.54 -5.63 -7.75
CA LYS A 258 3.88 -5.75 -6.32
C LYS A 258 4.62 -4.54 -5.73
N PHE A 259 4.55 -3.36 -6.35
CA PHE A 259 5.29 -2.18 -5.88
C PHE A 259 4.76 -1.55 -4.59
N ALA A 260 3.55 -1.92 -4.15
CA ALA A 260 2.87 -1.25 -3.04
C ALA A 260 3.69 -1.20 -1.73
N PRO A 261 4.38 -2.27 -1.25
CA PRO A 261 5.18 -2.20 -0.03
C PRO A 261 6.33 -1.19 -0.13
N TRP A 262 7.05 -1.19 -1.25
CA TRP A 262 8.15 -0.23 -1.46
C TRP A 262 7.66 1.20 -1.67
N LEU A 263 6.48 1.40 -2.29
CA LEU A 263 5.86 2.72 -2.42
C LEU A 263 5.36 3.24 -1.06
N ALA A 264 4.90 2.36 -0.16
CA ALA A 264 4.43 2.74 1.17
C ALA A 264 5.56 3.31 2.03
N LEU A 265 6.74 2.68 2.03
CA LEU A 265 7.94 3.15 2.72
C LEU A 265 8.78 4.15 1.88
N GLY A 266 8.38 4.41 0.64
CA GLY A 266 9.10 5.30 -0.26
C GLY A 266 10.44 4.76 -0.73
N CYS A 267 10.66 3.44 -0.73
CA CYS A 267 11.85 2.78 -1.27
C CYS A 267 11.95 2.89 -2.79
N ILE A 268 10.85 3.19 -3.48
CA ILE A 268 10.82 3.47 -4.91
C ILE A 268 10.01 4.72 -5.19
N SER A 269 10.48 5.55 -6.12
CA SER A 269 9.79 6.76 -6.53
C SER A 269 8.67 6.45 -7.54
N PRO A 270 7.45 6.99 -7.35
CA PRO A 270 6.39 6.87 -8.36
C PRO A 270 6.76 7.57 -9.67
N ARG A 271 7.57 8.65 -9.64
CA ARG A 271 8.08 9.33 -10.83
C ARG A 271 9.07 8.46 -11.59
N TYR A 272 9.93 7.73 -10.88
CA TYR A 272 10.86 6.78 -11.50
C TYR A 272 10.12 5.61 -12.17
N ILE A 273 9.09 5.05 -11.53
CA ILE A 273 8.24 4.04 -12.15
C ILE A 273 7.61 4.61 -13.43
N PHE A 274 7.10 5.82 -13.39
CA PHE A 274 6.50 6.49 -14.56
C PHE A 274 7.52 6.67 -15.70
N GLU A 275 8.74 7.13 -15.42
CA GLU A 275 9.80 7.25 -16.41
C GLU A 275 10.16 5.92 -17.05
N GLN A 276 10.25 4.85 -16.23
CA GLN A 276 10.51 3.50 -16.73
C GLN A 276 9.36 2.96 -17.60
N ILE A 277 8.10 3.29 -17.29
CA ILE A 277 6.96 2.99 -18.15
C ILE A 277 7.11 3.72 -19.49
N ARG A 278 7.43 5.01 -19.47
CA ARG A 278 7.59 5.81 -20.70
C ARG A 278 8.75 5.31 -21.56
N LYS A 279 9.85 4.92 -20.92
CA LYS A 279 10.97 4.29 -21.60
C LYS A 279 10.55 2.96 -22.23
N TYR A 280 9.86 2.10 -21.47
CA TYR A 280 9.37 0.83 -21.96
C TYR A 280 8.38 1.00 -23.12
N GLU A 281 7.45 1.95 -23.07
CA GLU A 281 6.50 2.25 -24.14
C GLU A 281 7.20 2.70 -25.43
N LYS A 282 8.33 3.40 -25.31
CA LYS A 282 9.13 3.84 -26.46
C LYS A 282 9.95 2.71 -27.08
N GLU A 283 10.54 1.83 -26.25
CA GLU A 283 11.49 0.81 -26.69
C GLU A 283 10.84 -0.53 -27.00
N GLN A 284 9.70 -0.84 -26.39
CA GLN A 284 9.02 -2.13 -26.49
C GLN A 284 7.57 -1.98 -26.99
N THR A 285 6.62 -1.79 -26.07
CA THR A 285 5.19 -1.80 -26.36
C THR A 285 4.43 -0.79 -25.53
N ALA A 286 3.63 0.06 -26.18
CA ALA A 286 2.65 0.94 -25.56
C ALA A 286 1.25 0.33 -25.70
N ASN A 287 0.60 0.01 -24.58
CA ASN A 287 -0.73 -0.57 -24.59
C ASN A 287 -1.56 -0.20 -23.35
N GLN A 288 -2.75 -0.78 -23.22
CA GLN A 288 -3.60 -0.52 -22.06
C GLN A 288 -3.00 -1.03 -20.74
N SER A 289 -2.16 -2.05 -20.76
CA SER A 289 -1.53 -2.60 -19.55
C SER A 289 -0.44 -1.68 -19.01
N THR A 290 0.40 -1.12 -19.86
CA THR A 290 1.42 -0.13 -19.46
C THR A 290 0.76 1.12 -18.87
N TYR A 291 -0.30 1.64 -19.53
CA TYR A 291 -1.09 2.73 -18.98
C TYR A 291 -1.76 2.36 -17.65
N TRP A 292 -2.18 1.10 -17.46
CA TRP A 292 -2.89 0.71 -16.24
C TRP A 292 -2.02 0.79 -14.98
N VAL A 293 -0.70 0.66 -15.10
CA VAL A 293 0.23 0.91 -13.98
C VAL A 293 0.17 2.38 -13.56
N ILE A 294 0.18 3.31 -14.53
CA ILE A 294 0.02 4.75 -14.25
C ILE A 294 -1.35 5.02 -13.60
N PHE A 295 -2.39 4.37 -14.09
CA PHE A 295 -3.74 4.48 -13.54
C PHE A 295 -3.81 4.09 -12.05
N GLU A 296 -3.07 3.06 -11.62
CA GLU A 296 -3.01 2.66 -10.21
C GLU A 296 -2.15 3.64 -9.37
N LEU A 297 -1.06 4.18 -9.92
CA LEU A 297 -0.30 5.25 -9.26
C LEU A 297 -1.15 6.50 -9.03
N LEU A 298 -2.04 6.83 -9.98
CA LEU A 298 -3.00 7.93 -9.82
C LEU A 298 -4.04 7.68 -8.73
N TRP A 299 -4.47 6.43 -8.50
CA TRP A 299 -5.31 6.10 -7.36
C TRP A 299 -4.61 6.38 -6.03
N ARG A 300 -3.32 6.02 -5.92
CA ARG A 300 -2.51 6.32 -4.75
C ARG A 300 -2.40 7.83 -4.50
N ASP A 301 -2.12 8.61 -5.54
CA ASP A 301 -2.11 10.09 -5.47
C ASP A 301 -3.47 10.63 -5.02
N TYR A 302 -4.53 10.14 -5.63
CA TYR A 302 -5.88 10.58 -5.33
C TYR A 302 -6.25 10.40 -3.86
N PHE A 303 -5.99 9.23 -3.28
CA PHE A 303 -6.26 9.01 -1.85
C PHE A 303 -5.41 9.91 -0.95
N ARG A 304 -4.17 10.22 -1.35
CA ARG A 304 -3.34 11.15 -0.59
C ARG A 304 -3.87 12.59 -0.66
N PHE A 305 -4.33 13.03 -1.83
CA PHE A 305 -4.98 14.35 -1.98
C PHE A 305 -6.36 14.41 -1.32
N VAL A 306 -7.11 13.31 -1.31
CA VAL A 306 -8.36 13.19 -0.53
C VAL A 306 -8.07 13.35 0.97
N ALA A 307 -7.01 12.74 1.48
CA ALA A 307 -6.61 12.91 2.88
C ALA A 307 -6.25 14.37 3.21
N LEU A 308 -5.55 15.08 2.32
CA LEU A 308 -5.31 16.52 2.46
C LEU A 308 -6.61 17.35 2.45
N LYS A 309 -7.56 17.01 1.55
CA LYS A 309 -8.84 17.73 1.43
C LYS A 309 -9.72 17.57 2.66
N TYR A 310 -9.83 16.35 3.16
CA TYR A 310 -10.79 16.00 4.21
C TYR A 310 -10.18 15.93 5.61
N GLY A 311 -8.83 15.88 5.72
CA GLY A 311 -8.12 15.82 6.99
C GLY A 311 -8.60 14.65 7.86
N ARG A 312 -8.93 14.94 9.12
CA ARG A 312 -9.36 13.91 10.09
C ARG A 312 -10.63 13.16 9.73
N ARG A 313 -11.45 13.67 8.79
CA ARG A 313 -12.71 13.00 8.41
C ARG A 313 -12.51 11.62 7.80
N ILE A 314 -11.34 11.33 7.23
CA ILE A 314 -11.01 10.00 6.71
C ILE A 314 -11.06 8.90 7.79
N PHE A 315 -10.98 9.25 9.08
CA PHE A 315 -11.03 8.33 10.22
C PHE A 315 -12.40 8.26 10.90
N PHE A 316 -13.34 9.14 10.54
CA PHE A 316 -14.61 9.25 11.24
C PHE A 316 -15.60 8.16 10.80
N LEU A 317 -16.36 7.65 11.75
CA LEU A 317 -17.35 6.58 11.53
C LEU A 317 -18.29 6.87 10.36
N ARG A 318 -18.72 8.12 10.20
CA ARG A 318 -19.65 8.59 9.18
C ARG A 318 -18.97 8.88 7.82
N GLY A 319 -17.64 8.74 7.77
CA GLY A 319 -16.82 8.92 6.56
C GLY A 319 -16.82 10.34 5.98
N LEU A 320 -16.50 10.45 4.71
CA LEU A 320 -16.38 11.73 4.00
C LEU A 320 -17.74 12.36 3.71
N GLN A 321 -18.78 11.53 3.53
CA GLN A 321 -20.13 11.97 3.20
C GLN A 321 -20.96 12.35 4.43
N ASP A 322 -20.40 12.17 5.64
CA ASP A 322 -21.12 12.35 6.92
C ASP A 322 -22.40 11.50 7.00
N LYS A 323 -22.33 10.27 6.49
CA LYS A 323 -23.50 9.39 6.34
C LYS A 323 -23.71 8.54 7.57
N GLU A 324 -24.93 8.49 8.07
CA GLU A 324 -25.31 7.55 9.12
C GLU A 324 -25.50 6.15 8.54
N VAL A 325 -24.76 5.19 9.11
CA VAL A 325 -24.90 3.77 8.81
C VAL A 325 -24.99 3.03 10.14
N PRO A 326 -25.94 2.11 10.34
CA PRO A 326 -26.13 1.38 11.59
C PRO A 326 -25.08 0.27 11.74
N TRP A 327 -23.82 0.66 11.94
CA TRP A 327 -22.70 -0.26 12.11
C TRP A 327 -22.86 -1.11 13.37
N LYS A 328 -22.67 -2.42 13.23
CA LYS A 328 -22.64 -3.37 14.35
C LYS A 328 -21.22 -3.43 14.95
N LYS A 329 -21.16 -3.85 16.22
CA LYS A 329 -19.92 -4.16 16.95
C LYS A 329 -19.97 -5.60 17.49
N ASP A 330 -20.15 -6.57 16.59
CA ASP A 330 -20.16 -7.98 16.94
C ASP A 330 -18.72 -8.53 16.91
N LEU A 331 -18.12 -8.67 18.09
CA LEU A 331 -16.75 -9.15 18.24
C LEU A 331 -16.61 -10.62 17.82
N LYS A 332 -17.64 -11.47 17.97
CA LYS A 332 -17.56 -12.88 17.54
C LYS A 332 -17.47 -13.01 16.03
N GLN A 333 -18.30 -12.24 15.30
CA GLN A 333 -18.24 -12.20 13.85
C GLN A 333 -16.93 -11.58 13.36
N PHE A 334 -16.41 -10.56 14.07
CA PHE A 334 -15.13 -9.94 13.74
C PHE A 334 -13.96 -10.90 13.94
N GLU A 335 -13.91 -11.64 15.06
CA GLU A 335 -12.87 -12.66 15.30
C GLU A 335 -12.92 -13.77 14.24
N ALA A 336 -14.10 -14.26 13.86
CA ALA A 336 -14.25 -15.24 12.80
C ALA A 336 -13.72 -14.70 11.45
N TRP A 337 -13.99 -13.43 11.12
CA TRP A 337 -13.45 -12.78 9.92
C TRP A 337 -11.93 -12.61 10.00
N LYS A 338 -11.43 -12.13 11.12
CA LYS A 338 -10.01 -11.88 11.38
C LYS A 338 -9.16 -13.16 11.23
N GLU A 339 -9.69 -14.27 11.74
CA GLU A 339 -9.01 -15.58 11.76
C GLU A 339 -9.26 -16.44 10.51
N GLY A 340 -10.06 -15.94 9.54
CA GLY A 340 -10.41 -16.71 8.35
C GLY A 340 -11.21 -17.98 8.69
N ARG A 341 -12.23 -17.83 9.55
CA ARG A 341 -13.14 -18.89 10.02
C ARG A 341 -14.61 -18.48 9.84
N THR A 342 -14.89 -17.74 8.76
CA THR A 342 -16.25 -17.28 8.47
C THR A 342 -17.17 -18.35 7.89
N GLY A 343 -16.63 -19.48 7.47
CA GLY A 343 -17.33 -20.49 6.70
C GLY A 343 -17.59 -20.11 5.24
N VAL A 344 -17.02 -19.01 4.77
CA VAL A 344 -17.04 -18.57 3.37
C VAL A 344 -15.64 -18.72 2.80
N PRO A 345 -15.33 -19.81 2.06
CA PRO A 345 -13.96 -20.23 1.76
C PRO A 345 -13.11 -19.17 1.08
N PHE A 346 -13.67 -18.37 0.17
CA PHE A 346 -12.94 -17.33 -0.52
C PHE A 346 -12.54 -16.16 0.41
N VAL A 347 -13.38 -15.84 1.40
CA VAL A 347 -13.05 -14.86 2.45
C VAL A 347 -11.97 -15.43 3.37
N ASP A 348 -12.16 -16.66 3.83
CA ASP A 348 -11.26 -17.34 4.77
C ASP A 348 -9.86 -17.49 4.18
N ALA A 349 -9.74 -17.90 2.93
CA ALA A 349 -8.46 -18.03 2.23
C ALA A 349 -7.70 -16.70 2.19
N ASN A 350 -8.38 -15.60 1.86
CA ASN A 350 -7.75 -14.27 1.80
C ASN A 350 -7.30 -13.77 3.18
N MET A 351 -8.10 -14.00 4.23
CA MET A 351 -7.73 -13.58 5.58
C MET A 351 -6.58 -14.41 6.16
N ARG A 352 -6.51 -15.71 5.84
CA ARG A 352 -5.39 -16.58 6.22
C ARG A 352 -4.10 -16.24 5.49
N GLU A 353 -4.15 -15.92 4.18
CA GLU A 353 -3.00 -15.40 3.45
C GLU A 353 -2.47 -14.14 4.12
N LEU A 354 -3.35 -13.18 4.43
CA LEU A 354 -2.98 -11.94 5.11
C LEU A 354 -2.29 -12.19 6.46
N ALA A 355 -2.88 -13.05 7.29
CA ALA A 355 -2.35 -13.36 8.62
C ALA A 355 -0.96 -14.00 8.56
N MET A 356 -0.75 -14.92 7.60
CA MET A 356 0.48 -15.69 7.47
C MET A 356 1.61 -14.96 6.74
N THR A 357 1.28 -13.98 5.89
CA THR A 357 2.26 -13.38 4.96
C THR A 357 2.36 -11.86 5.03
N GLY A 358 1.42 -11.19 5.70
CA GLY A 358 1.29 -9.73 5.66
C GLY A 358 0.83 -9.19 4.30
N PHE A 359 0.48 -10.06 3.35
CA PHE A 359 0.09 -9.68 2.00
C PHE A 359 -1.31 -10.22 1.65
N MET A 360 -2.03 -9.50 0.81
CA MET A 360 -3.28 -9.94 0.20
C MET A 360 -3.43 -9.28 -1.17
N SER A 361 -3.92 -10.01 -2.16
CA SER A 361 -4.17 -9.47 -3.50
C SER A 361 -5.18 -8.32 -3.47
N ASN A 362 -5.12 -7.41 -4.47
CA ASN A 362 -6.12 -6.35 -4.62
C ASN A 362 -7.56 -6.90 -4.63
N ARG A 363 -7.77 -8.03 -5.31
CA ARG A 363 -9.09 -8.67 -5.39
C ARG A 363 -9.54 -9.21 -4.05
N GLY A 364 -8.65 -9.83 -3.31
CA GLY A 364 -8.92 -10.28 -1.94
C GLY A 364 -9.38 -9.15 -1.04
N ARG A 365 -8.63 -8.05 -0.99
CA ARG A 365 -8.95 -6.88 -0.14
C ARG A 365 -10.34 -6.33 -0.39
N GLN A 366 -10.73 -6.20 -1.66
CA GLN A 366 -12.07 -5.73 -2.01
C GLN A 366 -13.17 -6.66 -1.52
N ASN A 367 -12.95 -7.99 -1.62
CA ASN A 367 -13.93 -8.98 -1.20
C ASN A 367 -14.07 -9.04 0.33
N VAL A 368 -12.96 -9.14 1.06
CA VAL A 368 -13.05 -9.25 2.52
C VAL A 368 -13.54 -7.95 3.17
N ALA A 369 -13.24 -6.78 2.59
CA ALA A 369 -13.76 -5.51 3.06
C ALA A 369 -15.26 -5.35 2.76
N SER A 370 -15.73 -5.79 1.57
CA SER A 370 -17.16 -5.84 1.25
C SER A 370 -17.90 -6.81 2.16
N PHE A 371 -17.33 -7.98 2.43
CA PHE A 371 -17.94 -8.96 3.34
C PHE A 371 -18.10 -8.39 4.74
N LEU A 372 -17.04 -7.80 5.32
CA LEU A 372 -17.12 -7.20 6.66
C LEU A 372 -18.16 -6.08 6.73
N THR A 373 -18.18 -5.18 5.74
CA THR A 373 -19.00 -3.96 5.80
C THR A 373 -20.42 -4.14 5.29
N LYS A 374 -20.66 -5.06 4.34
CA LYS A 374 -21.94 -5.20 3.65
C LYS A 374 -22.69 -6.48 4.01
N ASP A 375 -21.98 -7.59 4.24
CA ASP A 375 -22.60 -8.85 4.63
C ASP A 375 -22.75 -8.95 6.15
N LEU A 376 -21.67 -8.65 6.91
CA LEU A 376 -21.71 -8.64 8.38
C LEU A 376 -22.27 -7.32 8.94
N GLY A 377 -22.11 -6.21 8.23
CA GLY A 377 -22.50 -4.87 8.69
C GLY A 377 -21.69 -4.34 9.86
N LEU A 378 -20.45 -4.81 10.03
CA LEU A 378 -19.54 -4.39 11.10
C LEU A 378 -18.93 -3.02 10.82
N ASP A 379 -18.56 -2.30 11.91
CA ASP A 379 -17.83 -1.04 11.80
C ASP A 379 -16.57 -1.21 10.94
N TRP A 380 -16.53 -0.51 9.82
CA TRP A 380 -15.46 -0.60 8.85
C TRP A 380 -14.06 -0.29 9.43
N ARG A 381 -14.01 0.51 10.51
CA ARG A 381 -12.75 0.87 11.17
C ARG A 381 -12.08 -0.33 11.86
N MET A 382 -12.86 -1.33 12.29
CA MET A 382 -12.29 -2.60 12.79
C MET A 382 -11.42 -3.27 11.73
N GLY A 383 -11.92 -3.34 10.49
CA GLY A 383 -11.15 -3.89 9.38
C GLY A 383 -9.97 -3.00 8.98
N ALA A 384 -10.16 -1.66 8.97
CA ALA A 384 -9.11 -0.71 8.61
C ALA A 384 -7.91 -0.78 9.59
N GLU A 385 -8.17 -0.84 10.91
CA GLU A 385 -7.13 -0.96 11.93
C GLU A 385 -6.51 -2.36 11.96
N TRP A 386 -7.26 -3.42 11.63
CA TRP A 386 -6.70 -4.76 11.46
C TRP A 386 -5.76 -4.86 10.26
N PHE A 387 -6.11 -4.19 9.15
CA PHE A 387 -5.23 -4.06 7.98
C PHE A 387 -3.99 -3.21 8.28
N GLU A 388 -4.13 -2.17 9.11
CA GLU A 388 -2.99 -1.38 9.60
C GLU A 388 -1.97 -2.26 10.33
N TYR A 389 -2.43 -3.20 11.15
CA TYR A 389 -1.55 -4.13 11.84
C TYR A 389 -0.84 -5.09 10.87
N LEU A 390 -1.59 -5.78 10.00
CA LEU A 390 -1.07 -6.92 9.26
C LEU A 390 -0.37 -6.57 7.94
N LEU A 391 -0.85 -5.55 7.20
CA LEU A 391 -0.37 -5.31 5.85
C LEU A 391 1.08 -4.81 5.81
N VAL A 392 1.91 -5.50 5.03
CA VAL A 392 3.30 -5.10 4.73
C VAL A 392 3.35 -3.79 3.93
N ASP A 393 2.32 -3.53 3.12
CA ASP A 393 2.18 -2.33 2.28
C ASP A 393 1.23 -1.28 2.88
N TYR A 394 1.03 -1.28 4.19
CA TYR A 394 0.18 -0.28 4.82
C TYR A 394 0.64 1.14 4.49
N ASP A 395 -0.24 1.88 3.87
CA ASP A 395 -0.20 3.33 3.66
C ASP A 395 -1.52 3.91 4.17
N VAL A 396 -1.44 4.86 5.09
CA VAL A 396 -2.63 5.38 5.77
C VAL A 396 -3.67 5.95 4.81
N CYS A 397 -3.24 6.71 3.79
CA CYS A 397 -4.15 7.33 2.83
C CYS A 397 -4.83 6.27 1.96
N SER A 398 -4.06 5.30 1.45
CA SER A 398 -4.57 4.21 0.63
C SER A 398 -5.47 3.27 1.43
N ASN A 399 -5.08 2.92 2.67
CA ASN A 399 -5.86 2.03 3.53
C ASN A 399 -7.23 2.64 3.85
N TYR A 400 -7.25 3.80 4.48
CA TYR A 400 -8.50 4.45 4.88
C TYR A 400 -9.33 4.88 3.68
N GLY A 401 -8.70 5.36 2.59
CA GLY A 401 -9.39 5.68 1.35
C GLY A 401 -10.15 4.48 0.74
N ASN A 402 -9.51 3.31 0.67
CA ASN A 402 -10.11 2.08 0.16
C ASN A 402 -11.20 1.52 1.11
N TRP A 403 -11.01 1.61 2.43
CA TRP A 403 -12.04 1.20 3.40
C TRP A 403 -13.27 2.07 3.31
N LEU A 404 -13.12 3.39 3.25
CA LEU A 404 -14.24 4.34 3.03
C LEU A 404 -14.97 4.06 1.71
N TYR A 405 -14.21 3.73 0.64
CA TYR A 405 -14.74 3.38 -0.66
C TYR A 405 -15.59 2.09 -0.58
N SER A 406 -15.08 1.04 0.05
CA SER A 406 -15.75 -0.25 0.22
C SER A 406 -16.97 -0.15 1.15
N ALA A 407 -16.89 0.66 2.20
CA ALA A 407 -17.99 0.92 3.13
C ALA A 407 -19.13 1.74 2.50
N GLY A 408 -18.89 2.43 1.37
CA GLY A 408 -19.89 3.27 0.69
C GLY A 408 -20.18 4.60 1.39
N ILE A 409 -19.17 5.12 2.09
CA ILE A 409 -19.19 6.41 2.82
C ILE A 409 -18.03 7.32 2.40
N GLY A 410 -17.32 6.94 1.35
CA GLY A 410 -16.19 7.67 0.76
C GLY A 410 -16.50 8.20 -0.64
N ASN A 411 -15.52 8.08 -1.54
CA ASN A 411 -15.54 8.68 -2.88
C ASN A 411 -16.08 7.75 -3.98
N ASP A 412 -16.73 6.61 -3.66
CA ASP A 412 -17.40 5.77 -4.67
C ASP A 412 -18.75 6.38 -5.04
N PRO A 413 -18.99 6.70 -6.31
CA PRO A 413 -20.31 7.14 -6.78
C PRO A 413 -21.37 6.03 -6.69
N ARG A 414 -20.99 4.78 -6.43
CA ARG A 414 -21.87 3.61 -6.32
C ARG A 414 -22.03 3.20 -4.86
N GLU A 415 -22.79 3.96 -4.10
CA GLU A 415 -22.95 3.82 -2.65
C GLU A 415 -23.31 2.40 -2.17
N ASN A 416 -24.13 1.68 -2.96
CA ASN A 416 -24.66 0.36 -2.60
C ASN A 416 -23.88 -0.79 -3.25
N ARG A 417 -22.63 -0.56 -3.67
CA ARG A 417 -21.80 -1.62 -4.25
C ARG A 417 -21.54 -2.71 -3.21
N LYS A 418 -22.02 -3.90 -3.50
CA LYS A 418 -21.80 -5.12 -2.73
C LYS A 418 -21.26 -6.20 -3.65
N PHE A 419 -20.27 -6.95 -3.20
CA PHE A 419 -19.75 -8.09 -3.93
C PHE A 419 -20.49 -9.36 -3.52
N ASN A 420 -20.80 -10.23 -4.49
CA ASN A 420 -21.27 -11.58 -4.21
C ASN A 420 -20.05 -12.48 -4.03
N MET A 421 -19.78 -12.94 -2.81
CA MET A 421 -18.55 -13.67 -2.47
C MET A 421 -18.39 -14.95 -3.28
N ILE A 422 -19.49 -15.68 -3.54
CA ILE A 422 -19.45 -16.93 -4.31
C ILE A 422 -19.12 -16.65 -5.77
N LYS A 423 -19.82 -15.67 -6.37
CA LYS A 423 -19.53 -15.25 -7.75
C LYS A 423 -18.09 -14.78 -7.91
N GLN A 424 -17.58 -13.99 -6.94
CA GLN A 424 -16.20 -13.50 -7.00
C GLN A 424 -15.19 -14.65 -6.87
N GLY A 425 -15.44 -15.61 -5.98
CA GLY A 425 -14.63 -16.82 -5.89
C GLY A 425 -14.58 -17.57 -7.21
N LEU A 426 -15.74 -17.86 -7.80
CA LEU A 426 -15.84 -18.55 -9.11
C LEU A 426 -15.21 -17.77 -10.26
N ASP A 427 -15.31 -16.44 -10.28
CA ASP A 427 -14.73 -15.58 -11.33
C ASP A 427 -13.18 -15.54 -11.29
N TYR A 428 -12.56 -15.60 -10.09
CA TYR A 428 -11.12 -15.38 -9.90
C TYR A 428 -10.34 -16.63 -9.44
N ASP A 429 -11.01 -17.62 -8.88
CA ASP A 429 -10.48 -18.91 -8.42
C ASP A 429 -11.42 -20.04 -8.82
N GLY A 430 -11.86 -20.09 -10.08
CA GLY A 430 -12.92 -20.99 -10.56
C GLY A 430 -12.70 -22.47 -10.23
N ASN A 431 -11.46 -22.94 -10.22
CA ASN A 431 -11.10 -24.30 -9.80
C ASN A 431 -10.96 -24.47 -8.29
N GLY A 432 -10.85 -23.36 -7.52
CA GLY A 432 -10.64 -23.39 -6.09
C GLY A 432 -9.19 -23.64 -5.64
N ASP A 433 -8.22 -23.40 -6.53
CA ASP A 433 -6.81 -23.68 -6.23
C ASP A 433 -6.27 -22.77 -5.14
N TYR A 434 -6.67 -21.50 -5.14
CA TYR A 434 -6.33 -20.54 -4.10
C TYR A 434 -6.98 -20.88 -2.76
N ILE A 435 -8.26 -21.28 -2.77
CA ILE A 435 -8.94 -21.71 -1.55
C ILE A 435 -8.22 -22.94 -0.96
N ARG A 436 -7.96 -23.97 -1.75
CA ARG A 436 -7.25 -25.17 -1.27
C ARG A 436 -5.85 -24.87 -0.74
N LEU A 437 -5.18 -23.89 -1.32
CA LEU A 437 -3.85 -23.46 -0.86
C LEU A 437 -3.89 -22.89 0.56
N TRP A 438 -4.93 -22.10 0.90
CA TRP A 438 -5.00 -21.38 2.18
C TRP A 438 -5.99 -21.98 3.18
N VAL A 439 -6.86 -22.90 2.74
CA VAL A 439 -7.85 -23.60 3.56
C VAL A 439 -7.66 -25.11 3.38
N PRO A 440 -6.59 -25.68 3.99
CA PRO A 440 -6.20 -27.06 3.75
C PRO A 440 -7.27 -28.07 4.17
N GLU A 441 -8.17 -27.72 5.10
CA GLU A 441 -9.31 -28.56 5.48
C GLU A 441 -10.29 -28.83 4.32
N LEU A 442 -10.26 -27.99 3.26
CA LEU A 442 -11.09 -28.16 2.07
C LEU A 442 -10.33 -28.77 0.87
N GLN A 443 -9.11 -29.26 1.08
CA GLN A 443 -8.20 -29.69 0.02
C GLN A 443 -8.78 -30.79 -0.87
N GLU A 444 -9.55 -31.71 -0.30
CA GLU A 444 -10.12 -32.86 -1.02
C GLU A 444 -11.41 -32.54 -1.79
N ILE A 445 -12.01 -31.35 -1.57
CA ILE A 445 -13.17 -30.91 -2.36
C ILE A 445 -12.70 -30.48 -3.73
N LYS A 446 -13.22 -31.10 -4.81
CA LYS A 446 -12.76 -30.86 -6.18
C LYS A 446 -13.49 -29.72 -6.86
N GLY A 447 -12.76 -29.05 -7.77
CA GLY A 447 -13.31 -28.01 -8.66
C GLY A 447 -13.95 -26.85 -7.89
N GLY A 448 -14.96 -26.25 -8.51
CA GLY A 448 -15.68 -25.08 -7.97
C GLY A 448 -16.57 -25.38 -6.76
N ASP A 449 -16.82 -26.65 -6.43
CA ASP A 449 -17.63 -27.05 -5.27
C ASP A 449 -17.02 -26.58 -3.95
N VAL A 450 -15.70 -26.35 -3.92
CA VAL A 450 -14.99 -25.80 -2.76
C VAL A 450 -15.46 -24.40 -2.34
N HIS A 451 -16.09 -23.65 -3.23
CA HIS A 451 -16.62 -22.31 -2.91
C HIS A 451 -17.89 -22.36 -2.03
N THR A 452 -18.60 -23.49 -2.00
CA THR A 452 -19.87 -23.64 -1.30
C THR A 452 -19.98 -25.01 -0.61
N PRO A 453 -19.07 -25.37 0.32
CA PRO A 453 -19.04 -26.69 0.94
C PRO A 453 -20.33 -27.02 1.66
N TRP A 454 -21.05 -26.04 2.20
CA TRP A 454 -22.34 -26.20 2.87
C TRP A 454 -23.49 -26.66 1.95
N ALA A 455 -23.28 -26.62 0.64
CA ALA A 455 -24.27 -27.06 -0.35
C ALA A 455 -24.02 -28.52 -0.81
N LEU A 456 -22.93 -29.14 -0.36
CA LEU A 456 -22.59 -30.51 -0.71
C LEU A 456 -23.41 -31.51 0.12
N SER A 457 -23.59 -32.71 -0.44
CA SER A 457 -24.21 -33.81 0.30
C SER A 457 -23.28 -34.29 1.43
N ASN A 458 -23.86 -34.86 2.49
CA ASN A 458 -23.09 -35.45 3.58
C ASN A 458 -22.12 -36.53 3.09
N ALA A 459 -22.50 -37.29 2.05
CA ALA A 459 -21.61 -38.29 1.44
C ALA A 459 -20.40 -37.64 0.75
N ALA A 460 -20.60 -36.53 0.04
CA ALA A 460 -19.51 -35.79 -0.61
C ALA A 460 -18.56 -35.16 0.41
N LEU A 461 -19.11 -34.57 1.48
CA LEU A 461 -18.33 -34.01 2.59
C LEU A 461 -17.52 -35.12 3.32
N ALA A 462 -18.15 -36.25 3.62
CA ALA A 462 -17.47 -37.39 4.25
C ALA A 462 -16.34 -37.95 3.37
N HIS A 463 -16.55 -38.02 2.04
CA HIS A 463 -15.50 -38.42 1.09
C HIS A 463 -14.32 -37.47 1.09
N ALA A 464 -14.57 -36.17 1.29
CA ALA A 464 -13.53 -35.14 1.39
C ALA A 464 -12.97 -34.97 2.81
N ASN A 465 -13.34 -35.79 3.77
CA ASN A 465 -12.98 -35.68 5.18
C ASN A 465 -13.34 -34.33 5.82
N VAL A 466 -14.44 -33.73 5.38
CA VAL A 466 -14.94 -32.45 5.89
C VAL A 466 -16.17 -32.67 6.76
N THR A 467 -16.15 -32.15 7.99
CA THR A 467 -17.29 -32.09 8.89
C THR A 467 -17.60 -30.63 9.18
N LEU A 468 -18.72 -30.14 8.62
CA LEU A 468 -19.15 -28.76 8.85
C LEU A 468 -19.53 -28.54 10.32
N GLY A 469 -19.04 -27.44 10.89
CA GLY A 469 -19.18 -27.12 12.31
C GLY A 469 -18.08 -27.70 13.20
N ASP A 470 -17.21 -28.56 12.64
CA ASP A 470 -16.07 -29.16 13.33
C ASP A 470 -14.76 -28.85 12.58
N SER A 471 -14.41 -29.60 11.53
CA SER A 471 -13.17 -29.37 10.76
C SER A 471 -13.22 -28.07 9.94
N TYR A 472 -14.39 -27.66 9.48
CA TYR A 472 -14.61 -26.36 8.81
C TYR A 472 -15.95 -25.75 9.26
N PRO A 473 -16.01 -24.43 9.55
CA PRO A 473 -17.22 -23.81 10.09
C PRO A 473 -18.38 -23.73 9.08
N PHE A 474 -19.61 -23.69 9.59
CA PHE A 474 -20.75 -23.21 8.81
C PHE A 474 -20.59 -21.71 8.49
N PRO A 475 -21.16 -21.22 7.36
CA PRO A 475 -21.17 -19.79 7.08
C PRO A 475 -21.83 -18.99 8.21
N ILE A 476 -21.11 -17.98 8.74
CA ILE A 476 -21.64 -17.09 9.81
C ILE A 476 -22.72 -16.14 9.28
N VAL A 477 -22.87 -16.02 7.98
CA VAL A 477 -23.93 -15.28 7.28
C VAL A 477 -24.21 -15.95 5.94
N MET A 478 -25.50 -15.95 5.55
CA MET A 478 -25.95 -16.39 4.22
C MET A 478 -26.68 -15.24 3.55
N ALA A 479 -26.07 -14.64 2.53
CA ALA A 479 -26.70 -13.57 1.78
C ALA A 479 -27.65 -14.16 0.71
N PRO A 480 -28.89 -13.63 0.58
CA PRO A 480 -29.89 -14.17 -0.36
C PRO A 480 -29.40 -14.19 -1.82
N GLU A 481 -28.57 -13.24 -2.22
CA GLU A 481 -28.02 -13.14 -3.56
C GLU A 481 -27.01 -14.23 -3.92
N TRP A 482 -26.52 -14.98 -2.93
CA TRP A 482 -25.60 -16.10 -3.16
C TRP A 482 -26.30 -17.33 -3.74
N SER A 483 -27.58 -17.53 -3.45
CA SER A 483 -28.36 -18.72 -3.84
C SER A 483 -28.31 -19.02 -5.35
N ARG A 484 -28.25 -17.98 -6.18
CA ARG A 484 -28.16 -18.13 -7.65
C ARG A 484 -26.88 -18.81 -8.13
N HIS A 485 -25.83 -18.81 -7.33
CA HIS A 485 -24.51 -19.36 -7.67
C HIS A 485 -24.22 -20.67 -6.93
N VAL A 486 -24.92 -20.97 -5.85
CA VAL A 486 -24.76 -22.22 -5.07
C VAL A 486 -25.16 -23.46 -5.89
N ASN A 487 -26.07 -23.32 -6.86
CA ASN A 487 -26.60 -24.44 -7.66
C ASN A 487 -26.09 -24.47 -9.11
N GLN A 488 -25.18 -23.58 -9.50
CA GLN A 488 -24.56 -23.61 -10.81
C GLN A 488 -23.42 -24.62 -10.82
N LYS A 489 -23.68 -25.83 -11.38
CA LYS A 489 -22.58 -26.73 -11.75
C LYS A 489 -21.69 -26.01 -12.73
N PRO A 490 -20.33 -26.11 -12.62
CA PRO A 490 -19.44 -25.66 -13.68
C PRO A 490 -19.84 -26.39 -14.96
N ASP A 491 -19.95 -25.66 -16.07
CA ASP A 491 -20.16 -26.25 -17.38
C ASP A 491 -19.03 -27.25 -17.66
N SER A 492 -19.32 -28.54 -17.56
CA SER A 492 -18.36 -29.64 -17.78
C SER A 492 -17.93 -29.78 -19.26
N GLY A 493 -18.14 -28.74 -20.08
CA GLY A 493 -17.97 -28.78 -21.52
C GLY A 493 -17.01 -27.78 -22.17
N ALA A 494 -16.24 -26.95 -21.43
CA ALA A 494 -15.49 -25.84 -22.04
C ALA A 494 -13.96 -26.00 -22.00
N ALA A 495 -13.42 -27.22 -22.01
CA ALA A 495 -11.97 -27.45 -22.08
C ALA A 495 -11.42 -27.64 -23.52
N SER A 496 -12.20 -27.40 -24.57
CA SER A 496 -11.68 -27.42 -25.95
C SER A 496 -12.50 -26.51 -26.87
N SER A 497 -12.01 -25.32 -27.13
CA SER A 497 -12.29 -24.38 -28.23
C SER A 497 -12.67 -22.97 -27.76
N ARG A 498 -11.77 -22.28 -27.13
CA ARG A 498 -11.82 -20.81 -27.10
C ARG A 498 -10.79 -20.21 -28.04
N ARG A 499 -11.00 -20.43 -29.35
CA ARG A 499 -10.60 -19.46 -30.37
C ARG A 499 -11.76 -18.45 -30.48
N GLY A 500 -11.52 -17.20 -30.07
CA GLY A 500 -12.19 -16.03 -30.59
C GLY A 500 -13.68 -15.84 -30.31
N ARG A 501 -14.08 -15.70 -29.02
CA ARG A 501 -15.24 -14.86 -28.66
C ARG A 501 -14.94 -14.15 -27.36
N GLY A 502 -14.85 -12.82 -27.41
CA GLY A 502 -14.72 -11.98 -26.22
C GLY A 502 -15.92 -12.14 -25.28
N PRO A 503 -15.79 -11.90 -23.98
CA PRO A 503 -16.85 -12.07 -23.00
C PRO A 503 -17.99 -11.07 -23.27
N SER A 504 -19.09 -11.57 -23.82
CA SER A 504 -20.33 -10.85 -23.96
C SER A 504 -21.11 -10.98 -22.64
N HIS A 505 -20.94 -10.04 -21.76
CA HIS A 505 -21.79 -9.53 -20.68
C HIS A 505 -20.94 -9.00 -19.52
N MET A 506 -20.07 -8.06 -19.84
CA MET A 506 -19.79 -7.01 -18.84
C MET A 506 -20.92 -5.97 -18.94
N PRO A 507 -21.39 -5.40 -17.82
CA PRO A 507 -22.25 -4.21 -17.87
C PRO A 507 -21.54 -3.19 -18.76
N LYS A 508 -22.27 -2.60 -19.72
CA LYS A 508 -21.73 -1.60 -20.65
C LYS A 508 -20.87 -0.60 -19.87
N GLN A 509 -19.56 -0.81 -19.89
CA GLN A 509 -18.64 0.22 -19.45
C GLN A 509 -18.86 1.39 -20.40
N HIS A 510 -19.28 2.52 -19.86
CA HIS A 510 -19.18 3.76 -20.61
C HIS A 510 -17.78 3.82 -21.21
N LYS A 511 -17.70 3.86 -22.56
CA LYS A 511 -16.45 4.03 -23.29
C LYS A 511 -15.64 5.12 -22.60
N ASN A 512 -14.52 4.76 -22.04
CA ASN A 512 -13.70 5.67 -21.27
C ASN A 512 -12.89 6.49 -22.28
N ARG A 513 -13.49 7.57 -22.83
CA ARG A 513 -12.89 8.45 -23.85
C ARG A 513 -11.48 8.96 -23.46
N GLY A 514 -11.13 8.90 -22.17
CA GLY A 514 -9.81 9.28 -21.67
C GLY A 514 -8.69 8.29 -22.04
N ILE A 515 -9.00 7.01 -22.22
CA ILE A 515 -8.01 5.99 -22.63
C ILE A 515 -7.68 6.15 -24.11
N ASP A 516 -8.71 6.36 -24.94
CA ASP A 516 -8.51 6.60 -26.37
C ASP A 516 -7.70 7.89 -26.64
N PHE A 517 -7.89 8.91 -25.80
CA PHE A 517 -7.12 10.16 -25.85
C PHE A 517 -5.64 9.94 -25.47
N TYR A 518 -5.34 9.08 -24.50
CA TYR A 518 -3.97 8.73 -24.13
C TYR A 518 -3.20 8.10 -25.29
N PHE A 519 -3.78 7.10 -25.97
CA PHE A 519 -3.15 6.43 -27.10
C PHE A 519 -3.07 7.30 -28.36
N SER A 520 -4.02 8.23 -28.59
CA SER A 520 -3.97 9.15 -29.72
C SER A 520 -2.86 10.21 -29.56
N ARG A 521 -2.57 10.65 -28.35
CA ARG A 521 -1.50 11.65 -28.07
C ARG A 521 -0.09 11.06 -28.21
N ASN A 522 0.09 9.77 -27.93
CA ASN A 522 1.39 9.10 -28.03
C ASN A 522 1.74 8.61 -29.44
N LYS A 523 0.85 8.77 -30.43
CA LYS A 523 1.17 8.50 -31.85
C LYS A 523 1.84 9.68 -32.57
N ASN A 524 1.90 10.85 -31.92
CA ASN A 524 2.47 12.08 -32.48
C ASN A 524 3.72 12.59 -31.72
N VAL A 525 4.45 11.69 -31.01
CA VAL A 525 5.75 11.99 -30.38
C VAL A 525 6.80 11.01 -30.88
#